data_4862de16be9affab7a354d1ef20af77b
#
_entry.id   4862de16be9affab7a354d1ef20af77b
#
_cell.length_a   1.000
_cell.length_b   1.000
_cell.length_c   1.000
_cell.angle_alpha   90.00
_cell.angle_beta   90.00
_cell.angle_gamma   90.00
#
_symmetry.space_group_name_H-M   'P 1'
#
loop_
_entity.id
_entity.type
_entity.pdbx_description
1 polymer ?
#
loop_
_entity_poly.entity_id
_entity_poly.type
_entity_poly.pdbx_seq_one_letter_code
_entity_poly.pdbx_strand_id
1 'polypeptide(L)'
;NPFRSKTSVSRRSVFKYSMIFIFLYSVTGIWLNQTNGALAYFPSEKQAVFKSFINPSDYVINMHQQIRLKEFSKTNHKKNILIIGDSHSEDLVNAVFEAGLNSEIEFSSFYIHIRCGVLFVADKADREDTNPIYNCQSDIGSFSNNDLQVQMSLADEIWIVSSWQQSDIPYMVESLENIKIINKEIKLFGAKRFGTVSAQWYNLTEIDNWDSALFRDGDASSYAIVKKINDDLEKIANSVDVEFINTQHLICEENDFCSNYIDGNIISYDGSHLTK
;
A
#
# COMPACT_ATOMS: atom_id res chain seq x y z
N ASN A 1 -28.56 2.54 43.30
CA ASN A 1 -27.78 1.52 42.63
C ASN A 1 -28.08 0.16 43.25
N PRO A 2 -28.82 -0.73 42.57
CA PRO A 2 -29.26 -2.04 43.11
C PRO A 2 -28.09 -2.95 43.54
N PHE A 3 -26.90 -2.71 43.04
CA PHE A 3 -25.72 -3.50 43.41
C PHE A 3 -25.02 -3.04 44.69
N ARG A 4 -25.44 -1.87 45.27
CA ARG A 4 -24.90 -1.38 46.54
C ARG A 4 -25.67 -1.85 47.77
N SER A 5 -26.90 -2.31 47.58
CA SER A 5 -27.72 -2.80 48.68
C SER A 5 -27.52 -4.30 48.91
N LYS A 6 -26.92 -4.70 50.02
CA LYS A 6 -26.72 -6.10 50.40
C LYS A 6 -28.04 -6.87 50.60
N THR A 7 -29.17 -6.17 50.70
CA THR A 7 -30.49 -6.76 50.90
C THR A 7 -31.20 -7.08 49.56
N SER A 8 -30.80 -6.43 48.44
CA SER A 8 -31.48 -6.59 47.18
C SER A 8 -30.83 -7.67 46.26
N VAL A 9 -29.52 -7.84 46.32
CA VAL A 9 -28.79 -8.80 45.45
C VAL A 9 -27.68 -9.49 46.24
N SER A 10 -27.70 -10.83 46.31
CA SER A 10 -26.66 -11.59 46.99
C SER A 10 -25.36 -11.59 46.19
N ARG A 11 -24.19 -11.60 46.87
CA ARG A 11 -22.87 -11.71 46.20
C ARG A 11 -22.81 -12.95 45.30
N ARG A 12 -23.39 -14.05 45.71
CA ARG A 12 -23.42 -15.29 44.90
C ARG A 12 -24.19 -15.11 43.60
N SER A 13 -25.29 -14.35 43.61
CA SER A 13 -26.05 -14.02 42.38
C SER A 13 -25.26 -13.15 41.47
N VAL A 14 -24.55 -12.12 41.99
CA VAL A 14 -23.68 -11.27 41.16
C VAL A 14 -22.60 -12.10 40.48
N PHE A 15 -21.90 -12.94 41.21
CA PHE A 15 -20.86 -13.80 40.64
C PHE A 15 -21.43 -14.77 39.61
N LYS A 16 -22.56 -15.41 39.87
CA LYS A 16 -23.23 -16.34 38.96
C LYS A 16 -23.57 -15.64 37.63
N TYR A 17 -24.20 -14.51 37.69
CA TYR A 17 -24.58 -13.78 36.47
C TYR A 17 -23.35 -13.20 35.73
N SER A 18 -22.37 -12.69 36.44
CA SER A 18 -21.12 -12.24 35.82
C SER A 18 -20.41 -13.38 35.08
N MET A 19 -20.32 -14.57 35.66
CA MET A 19 -19.73 -15.74 35.00
C MET A 19 -20.51 -16.14 33.74
N ILE A 20 -21.84 -16.12 33.79
CA ILE A 20 -22.70 -16.42 32.64
C ILE A 20 -22.44 -15.39 31.52
N PHE A 21 -22.38 -14.10 31.84
CA PHE A 21 -22.09 -13.05 30.85
C PHE A 21 -20.71 -13.21 30.25
N ILE A 22 -19.67 -13.41 31.07
CA ILE A 22 -18.31 -13.66 30.59
C ILE A 22 -18.29 -14.85 29.64
N PHE A 23 -18.92 -15.95 30.00
CA PHE A 23 -18.99 -17.15 29.15
C PHE A 23 -19.68 -16.85 27.82
N LEU A 24 -20.86 -16.21 27.84
CA LEU A 24 -21.59 -15.83 26.62
C LEU A 24 -20.76 -14.92 25.71
N TYR A 25 -20.14 -13.89 26.27
CA TYR A 25 -19.27 -12.98 25.48
C TYR A 25 -18.06 -13.71 24.90
N SER A 26 -17.45 -14.63 25.69
CA SER A 26 -16.33 -15.42 25.22
C SER A 26 -16.73 -16.36 24.06
N VAL A 27 -17.83 -17.06 24.19
CA VAL A 27 -18.36 -17.95 23.13
C VAL A 27 -18.70 -17.13 21.87
N THR A 28 -19.40 -16.01 22.04
CA THR A 28 -19.75 -15.15 20.92
C THR A 28 -18.51 -14.58 20.26
N GLY A 29 -17.52 -14.13 21.05
CA GLY A 29 -16.24 -13.61 20.51
C GLY A 29 -15.47 -14.68 19.73
N ILE A 30 -15.38 -15.91 20.25
CA ILE A 30 -14.74 -17.03 19.55
C ILE A 30 -15.49 -17.34 18.26
N TRP A 31 -16.81 -17.40 18.30
CA TRP A 31 -17.62 -17.66 17.12
C TRP A 31 -17.45 -16.59 16.05
N LEU A 32 -17.50 -15.31 16.42
CA LEU A 32 -17.26 -14.20 15.48
C LEU A 32 -15.86 -14.25 14.88
N ASN A 33 -14.85 -14.57 15.70
CA ASN A 33 -13.48 -14.71 15.20
C ASN A 33 -13.36 -15.87 14.20
N GLN A 34 -13.94 -17.04 14.49
CA GLN A 34 -13.87 -18.20 13.62
C GLN A 34 -14.68 -18.04 12.32
N THR A 35 -15.72 -17.22 12.35
CA THR A 35 -16.59 -16.96 11.19
C THR A 35 -16.25 -15.68 10.45
N ASN A 36 -15.08 -15.06 10.74
CA ASN A 36 -14.67 -13.77 10.17
C ASN A 36 -15.76 -12.70 10.26
N GLY A 37 -16.32 -12.51 11.47
CA GLY A 37 -17.39 -11.53 11.69
C GLY A 37 -18.75 -11.99 11.19
N ALA A 38 -18.99 -13.31 11.13
CA ALA A 38 -20.23 -13.90 10.60
C ALA A 38 -20.43 -13.64 9.08
N LEU A 39 -19.34 -13.60 8.34
CA LEU A 39 -19.30 -13.28 6.90
C LEU A 39 -20.30 -14.11 6.07
N ALA A 40 -20.51 -15.39 6.42
CA ALA A 40 -21.43 -16.28 5.71
C ALA A 40 -22.91 -15.86 5.74
N TYR A 41 -23.27 -14.93 6.62
CA TYR A 41 -24.65 -14.41 6.72
C TYR A 41 -24.90 -13.19 5.83
N PHE A 42 -23.86 -12.65 5.16
CA PHE A 42 -24.03 -11.58 4.19
C PHE A 42 -24.35 -12.14 2.80
N PRO A 43 -25.01 -11.35 1.92
CA PRO A 43 -25.17 -11.70 0.51
C PRO A 43 -23.82 -12.01 -0.16
N SER A 44 -23.80 -12.87 -1.17
CA SER A 44 -22.58 -13.35 -1.84
C SER A 44 -21.70 -12.22 -2.36
N GLU A 45 -22.32 -11.19 -2.93
CA GLU A 45 -21.67 -9.99 -3.45
C GLU A 45 -20.95 -9.23 -2.33
N LYS A 46 -21.63 -9.02 -1.21
CA LYS A 46 -21.03 -8.39 -0.02
C LYS A 46 -19.95 -9.25 0.61
N GLN A 47 -20.06 -10.58 0.55
CA GLN A 47 -19.01 -11.46 1.03
C GLN A 47 -17.70 -11.30 0.26
N ALA A 48 -17.77 -11.16 -1.07
CA ALA A 48 -16.59 -10.94 -1.91
C ALA A 48 -15.85 -9.66 -1.47
N VAL A 49 -16.58 -8.57 -1.32
CA VAL A 49 -16.05 -7.28 -0.86
C VAL A 49 -15.45 -7.38 0.55
N PHE A 50 -16.18 -7.98 1.50
CA PHE A 50 -15.65 -8.08 2.88
C PHE A 50 -14.45 -8.99 3.00
N LYS A 51 -14.31 -10.01 2.14
CA LYS A 51 -13.10 -10.85 2.08
C LYS A 51 -11.84 -10.05 1.75
N SER A 52 -11.94 -9.03 0.90
CA SER A 52 -10.79 -8.18 0.56
C SER A 52 -10.28 -7.34 1.74
N PHE A 53 -11.10 -7.13 2.79
CA PHE A 53 -10.68 -6.49 4.03
C PHE A 53 -10.06 -7.47 5.05
N ILE A 54 -10.09 -8.78 4.78
CA ILE A 54 -9.52 -9.80 5.66
C ILE A 54 -8.10 -10.09 5.19
N ASN A 55 -7.10 -9.80 6.02
CA ASN A 55 -5.67 -9.99 5.72
C ASN A 55 -5.18 -9.30 4.42
N PRO A 56 -5.55 -8.05 4.15
CA PRO A 56 -5.15 -7.37 2.92
C PRO A 56 -3.63 -7.25 2.81
N SER A 57 -2.90 -7.13 3.93
CA SER A 57 -1.45 -7.03 3.98
C SER A 57 -0.72 -8.26 3.43
N ASP A 58 -1.28 -9.45 3.60
CA ASP A 58 -0.63 -10.68 3.12
C ASP A 58 -0.52 -10.70 1.60
N TYR A 59 -1.54 -10.22 0.90
CA TYR A 59 -1.50 -10.09 -0.56
C TYR A 59 -0.44 -9.07 -1.01
N VAL A 60 -0.39 -7.91 -0.37
CA VAL A 60 0.52 -6.82 -0.75
C VAL A 60 1.99 -7.23 -0.56
N ILE A 61 2.32 -7.85 0.57
CA ILE A 61 3.72 -8.07 0.99
C ILE A 61 4.36 -9.32 0.37
N ASN A 62 3.60 -10.40 0.21
CA ASN A 62 4.17 -11.73 -0.06
C ASN A 62 5.02 -11.82 -1.32
N MET A 63 4.55 -11.29 -2.45
CA MET A 63 5.29 -11.39 -3.71
C MET A 63 6.55 -10.53 -3.69
N HIS A 64 6.46 -9.32 -3.15
CA HIS A 64 7.59 -8.41 -3.02
C HIS A 64 8.73 -9.05 -2.19
N GLN A 65 8.39 -9.71 -1.07
CA GLN A 65 9.37 -10.39 -0.23
C GLN A 65 10.08 -11.53 -0.96
N GLN A 66 9.40 -12.25 -1.84
CA GLN A 66 9.99 -13.37 -2.61
C GLN A 66 11.05 -12.91 -3.61
N ILE A 67 10.94 -11.69 -4.11
CA ILE A 67 11.89 -11.14 -5.10
C ILE A 67 12.81 -10.08 -4.51
N ARG A 68 12.79 -9.86 -3.19
CA ARG A 68 13.62 -8.86 -2.51
C ARG A 68 15.09 -9.19 -2.67
N LEU A 69 15.85 -8.28 -3.31
CA LEU A 69 17.27 -8.45 -3.64
C LEU A 69 17.59 -9.80 -4.32
N LYS A 70 16.63 -10.32 -5.05
CA LYS A 70 16.85 -11.52 -5.85
C LYS A 70 17.92 -11.22 -6.89
N GLU A 71 18.98 -12.02 -6.94
CA GLU A 71 20.02 -11.89 -7.94
C GLU A 71 19.47 -12.17 -9.34
N PHE A 72 19.84 -11.33 -10.30
CA PHE A 72 19.51 -11.54 -11.70
C PHE A 72 20.30 -12.73 -12.28
N SER A 73 19.63 -13.55 -13.07
CA SER A 73 20.26 -14.70 -13.72
C SER A 73 21.23 -14.24 -14.80
N LYS A 74 22.44 -14.79 -14.76
CA LYS A 74 23.46 -14.54 -15.81
C LYS A 74 23.23 -15.34 -17.09
N THR A 75 22.29 -16.27 -17.08
CA THR A 75 22.10 -17.25 -18.18
C THR A 75 20.78 -17.08 -18.91
N ASN A 76 19.81 -16.40 -18.36
CA ASN A 76 18.60 -16.08 -19.08
C ASN A 76 18.82 -14.77 -19.88
N HIS A 77 18.18 -14.65 -21.02
CA HIS A 77 18.24 -13.45 -21.85
C HIS A 77 17.04 -12.50 -21.56
N LYS A 78 16.48 -12.58 -20.36
CA LYS A 78 15.37 -11.72 -19.94
C LYS A 78 15.89 -10.33 -19.59
N LYS A 79 15.04 -9.33 -19.79
CA LYS A 79 15.31 -7.97 -19.31
C LYS A 79 15.26 -7.96 -17.78
N ASN A 80 16.28 -7.41 -17.13
CA ASN A 80 16.40 -7.31 -15.68
C ASN A 80 15.81 -5.99 -15.21
N ILE A 81 14.77 -6.04 -14.40
CA ILE A 81 14.13 -4.83 -13.85
C ILE A 81 14.23 -4.85 -12.33
N LEU A 82 14.77 -3.76 -11.75
CA LEU A 82 14.82 -3.54 -10.32
C LEU A 82 13.74 -2.55 -9.90
N ILE A 83 12.83 -2.99 -9.03
CA ILE A 83 11.75 -2.14 -8.48
C ILE A 83 12.18 -1.67 -7.09
N ILE A 84 12.32 -0.36 -6.90
CA ILE A 84 12.70 0.27 -5.63
C ILE A 84 11.54 1.13 -5.14
N GLY A 85 11.12 0.93 -3.89
CA GLY A 85 10.05 1.76 -3.33
C GLY A 85 9.58 1.36 -1.94
N ASP A 86 8.49 1.98 -1.53
CA ASP A 86 7.75 1.66 -0.31
C ASP A 86 6.61 0.65 -0.60
N SER A 87 5.57 0.64 0.22
CA SER A 87 4.42 -0.24 0.03
C SER A 87 3.69 -0.07 -1.33
N HIS A 88 3.83 1.07 -2.01
CA HIS A 88 3.30 1.25 -3.36
C HIS A 88 4.10 0.44 -4.39
N SER A 89 5.38 0.16 -4.14
CA SER A 89 6.16 -0.76 -4.99
C SER A 89 5.71 -2.22 -4.85
N GLU A 90 5.19 -2.58 -3.68
CA GLU A 90 4.61 -3.90 -3.44
C GLU A 90 3.36 -4.12 -4.32
N ASP A 91 2.50 -3.09 -4.45
CA ASP A 91 1.35 -3.12 -5.36
C ASP A 91 1.79 -3.30 -6.82
N LEU A 92 2.82 -2.57 -7.27
CA LEU A 92 3.33 -2.69 -8.63
C LEU A 92 3.90 -4.09 -8.89
N VAL A 93 4.63 -4.66 -7.92
CA VAL A 93 5.12 -6.05 -8.02
C VAL A 93 3.96 -7.01 -8.21
N ASN A 94 2.89 -6.89 -7.42
CA ASN A 94 1.71 -7.74 -7.59
C ASN A 94 1.09 -7.59 -8.99
N ALA A 95 0.90 -6.36 -9.45
CA ALA A 95 0.31 -6.08 -10.76
C ALA A 95 1.13 -6.68 -11.91
N VAL A 96 2.46 -6.58 -11.90
CA VAL A 96 3.31 -7.15 -12.96
C VAL A 96 3.31 -8.68 -12.94
N PHE A 97 3.21 -9.29 -11.76
CA PHE A 97 3.13 -10.75 -11.65
C PHE A 97 1.76 -11.28 -12.08
N GLU A 98 0.67 -10.62 -11.73
CA GLU A 98 -0.69 -10.97 -12.16
C GLU A 98 -0.86 -10.77 -13.68
N ALA A 99 -0.21 -9.78 -14.26
CA ALA A 99 -0.15 -9.59 -15.70
C ALA A 99 0.72 -10.63 -16.43
N GLY A 100 1.41 -11.53 -15.69
CA GLY A 100 2.27 -12.57 -16.26
C GLY A 100 3.59 -12.06 -16.85
N LEU A 101 3.97 -10.80 -16.61
CA LEU A 101 5.19 -10.19 -17.17
C LEU A 101 6.47 -10.87 -16.69
N ASN A 102 6.43 -11.56 -15.54
CA ASN A 102 7.55 -12.35 -15.01
C ASN A 102 7.95 -13.54 -15.91
N SER A 103 7.14 -13.90 -16.91
CA SER A 103 7.51 -14.89 -17.92
C SER A 103 8.60 -14.39 -18.88
N GLU A 104 8.61 -13.08 -19.17
CA GLU A 104 9.50 -12.43 -20.13
C GLU A 104 10.58 -11.56 -19.48
N ILE A 105 10.31 -11.07 -18.28
CA ILE A 105 11.15 -10.14 -17.53
C ILE A 105 11.59 -10.78 -16.24
N GLU A 106 12.82 -10.54 -15.82
CA GLU A 106 13.30 -10.90 -14.50
C GLU A 106 13.22 -9.70 -13.56
N PHE A 107 12.46 -9.86 -12.47
CA PHE A 107 12.26 -8.82 -11.49
C PHE A 107 13.05 -9.07 -10.22
N SER A 108 13.65 -8.01 -9.69
CA SER A 108 14.16 -7.89 -8.32
C SER A 108 13.50 -6.68 -7.65
N SER A 109 13.42 -6.66 -6.33
CA SER A 109 12.83 -5.54 -5.60
C SER A 109 13.65 -5.13 -4.40
N PHE A 110 13.49 -3.87 -3.99
CA PHE A 110 14.07 -3.35 -2.76
C PHE A 110 13.07 -2.42 -2.05
N TYR A 111 12.81 -2.71 -0.79
CA TYR A 111 11.87 -1.95 0.04
C TYR A 111 12.57 -0.86 0.83
N ILE A 112 12.11 0.38 0.69
CA ILE A 112 12.51 1.52 1.52
C ILE A 112 11.26 2.03 2.22
N HIS A 113 11.28 2.06 3.55
CA HIS A 113 10.11 2.49 4.31
C HIS A 113 9.75 3.95 3.99
N ILE A 114 8.45 4.26 3.83
CA ILE A 114 7.95 5.60 3.47
C ILE A 114 8.52 6.73 4.35
N ARG A 115 8.71 6.48 5.65
CA ARG A 115 9.28 7.46 6.58
C ARG A 115 10.77 7.74 6.33
N CYS A 116 11.47 6.83 5.70
CA CYS A 116 12.86 7.03 5.28
C CYS A 116 12.96 7.78 3.95
N GLY A 117 11.87 7.82 3.19
CA GLY A 117 11.77 8.41 1.85
C GLY A 117 12.58 7.62 0.81
N VAL A 118 11.95 7.40 -0.33
CA VAL A 118 12.55 6.71 -1.48
C VAL A 118 13.38 7.72 -2.28
N LEU A 119 14.42 8.26 -1.64
CA LEU A 119 15.28 9.32 -2.19
C LEU A 119 16.75 8.97 -1.99
N PHE A 120 17.54 9.06 -3.07
CA PHE A 120 18.99 8.90 -3.05
C PHE A 120 19.66 10.26 -2.97
N VAL A 121 19.71 10.86 -1.78
CA VAL A 121 20.32 12.16 -1.49
C VAL A 121 21.37 12.04 -0.40
N ALA A 122 22.38 12.92 -0.48
CA ALA A 122 23.52 12.88 0.44
C ALA A 122 23.14 13.26 1.88
N ASP A 123 22.26 14.23 2.04
CA ASP A 123 21.82 14.73 3.35
C ASP A 123 20.32 14.51 3.54
N LYS A 124 19.98 13.56 4.39
CA LYS A 124 18.60 13.29 4.82
C LYS A 124 18.28 13.93 6.17
N ALA A 125 19.21 14.74 6.73
CA ALA A 125 19.12 15.26 8.09
C ALA A 125 17.92 16.21 8.31
N ASP A 126 17.44 16.85 7.24
CA ASP A 126 16.30 17.77 7.31
C ASP A 126 14.92 17.10 7.32
N ARG A 127 14.86 15.78 7.20
CA ARG A 127 13.61 15.06 7.43
C ARG A 127 13.44 14.86 8.94
N GLU A 128 12.51 15.59 9.54
CA GLU A 128 12.19 15.57 10.97
C GLU A 128 11.81 14.19 11.53
N ASP A 129 11.66 13.18 10.71
CA ASP A 129 11.26 11.83 11.12
C ASP A 129 12.49 10.90 11.35
N THR A 130 13.42 11.38 12.20
CA THR A 130 14.53 10.57 12.72
C THR A 130 14.06 9.57 13.79
N ASN A 131 12.88 8.98 13.63
CA ASN A 131 12.42 7.98 14.58
C ASN A 131 13.35 6.76 14.53
N PRO A 132 14.09 6.47 15.61
CA PRO A 132 15.09 5.38 15.64
C PRO A 132 14.47 3.99 15.39
N ILE A 133 13.14 3.86 15.49
CA ILE A 133 12.43 2.60 15.21
C ILE A 133 12.59 2.18 13.75
N TYR A 134 12.70 3.12 12.80
CA TYR A 134 12.78 2.81 11.37
C TYR A 134 14.19 2.68 10.84
N ASN A 135 15.20 3.05 11.67
CA ASN A 135 16.63 2.93 11.37
C ASN A 135 16.99 3.29 9.91
N CYS A 136 16.50 4.43 9.45
CA CYS A 136 16.67 4.91 8.06
C CYS A 136 18.14 5.14 7.67
N GLN A 137 19.04 5.19 8.66
CA GLN A 137 20.48 5.29 8.46
C GLN A 137 21.17 3.92 8.36
N SER A 138 20.43 2.82 8.63
CA SER A 138 21.01 1.48 8.45
C SER A 138 21.02 1.12 6.97
N ASP A 139 22.00 0.32 6.60
CA ASP A 139 22.16 -0.22 5.24
C ASP A 139 20.94 -1.00 4.71
N ILE A 140 20.02 -1.39 5.60
CA ILE A 140 18.91 -2.30 5.27
C ILE A 140 17.76 -1.57 4.56
N GLY A 141 17.60 -0.26 4.73
CA GLY A 141 16.44 0.51 4.23
C GLY A 141 16.82 1.79 3.50
N SER A 142 17.98 1.88 2.88
CA SER A 142 18.44 3.08 2.20
C SER A 142 19.20 2.75 0.91
N PHE A 143 19.36 3.74 0.04
CA PHE A 143 20.19 3.65 -1.15
C PHE A 143 21.69 3.42 -0.86
N SER A 144 22.16 3.59 0.37
CA SER A 144 23.52 3.26 0.79
C SER A 144 23.77 1.75 0.98
N ASN A 145 22.74 0.92 0.85
CA ASN A 145 22.89 -0.54 0.89
C ASN A 145 23.74 -1.03 -0.29
N ASN A 146 24.83 -1.72 0.01
CA ASN A 146 25.79 -2.20 -1.01
C ASN A 146 25.15 -3.21 -1.96
N ASP A 147 24.31 -4.12 -1.47
CA ASP A 147 23.65 -5.12 -2.31
C ASP A 147 22.64 -4.46 -3.26
N LEU A 148 21.94 -3.41 -2.78
CA LEU A 148 21.09 -2.59 -3.64
C LEU A 148 21.89 -1.93 -4.75
N GLN A 149 23.02 -1.29 -4.44
CA GLN A 149 23.84 -0.63 -5.46
C GLN A 149 24.38 -1.61 -6.50
N VAL A 150 24.74 -2.83 -6.09
CA VAL A 150 25.12 -3.91 -7.02
C VAL A 150 23.93 -4.27 -7.90
N GLN A 151 22.74 -4.48 -7.34
CA GLN A 151 21.55 -4.78 -8.14
C GLN A 151 21.17 -3.64 -9.09
N MET A 152 21.29 -2.37 -8.66
CA MET A 152 21.09 -1.20 -9.51
C MET A 152 22.02 -1.20 -10.73
N SER A 153 23.28 -1.60 -10.56
CA SER A 153 24.26 -1.65 -11.65
C SER A 153 24.05 -2.85 -12.61
N LEU A 154 23.36 -3.90 -12.16
CA LEU A 154 23.09 -5.11 -12.95
C LEU A 154 21.71 -5.06 -13.64
N ALA A 155 20.83 -4.17 -13.21
CA ALA A 155 19.52 -3.99 -13.82
C ALA A 155 19.64 -3.30 -15.20
N ASP A 156 18.85 -3.75 -16.16
CA ASP A 156 18.69 -3.04 -17.44
C ASP A 156 17.82 -1.78 -17.26
N GLU A 157 16.95 -1.78 -16.23
CA GLU A 157 16.05 -0.67 -15.95
C GLU A 157 15.71 -0.62 -14.46
N ILE A 158 15.59 0.58 -13.90
CA ILE A 158 15.17 0.81 -12.51
C ILE A 158 13.81 1.49 -12.49
N TRP A 159 12.87 0.89 -11.78
CA TRP A 159 11.55 1.45 -11.52
C TRP A 159 11.46 1.99 -10.11
N ILE A 160 11.17 3.29 -9.96
CA ILE A 160 11.08 3.96 -8.66
C ILE A 160 9.61 4.26 -8.38
N VAL A 161 9.11 3.71 -7.30
CA VAL A 161 7.67 3.73 -6.94
C VAL A 161 7.51 4.08 -5.47
N SER A 162 6.76 5.10 -5.15
CA SER A 162 6.52 5.47 -3.75
C SER A 162 5.18 6.18 -3.56
N SER A 163 4.71 6.17 -2.33
CA SER A 163 3.67 7.08 -1.87
C SER A 163 4.24 8.48 -1.71
N TRP A 164 4.52 9.13 -2.85
CA TRP A 164 5.18 10.42 -2.88
C TRP A 164 4.47 11.48 -2.05
N GLN A 165 5.26 12.24 -1.31
CA GLN A 165 4.78 13.37 -0.50
C GLN A 165 5.25 14.70 -1.11
N GLN A 166 4.54 15.79 -0.83
CA GLN A 166 4.97 17.12 -1.29
C GLN A 166 6.37 17.50 -0.76
N SER A 167 6.75 16.97 0.40
CA SER A 167 8.08 17.13 1.00
C SER A 167 9.20 16.44 0.22
N ASP A 168 8.89 15.49 -0.67
CA ASP A 168 9.89 14.77 -1.46
C ASP A 168 10.33 15.55 -2.69
N ILE A 169 9.44 16.38 -3.21
CA ILE A 169 9.60 17.12 -4.46
C ILE A 169 10.93 17.93 -4.54
N PRO A 170 11.33 18.69 -3.51
CA PRO A 170 12.57 19.46 -3.57
C PRO A 170 13.84 18.61 -3.75
N TYR A 171 13.81 17.35 -3.36
CA TYR A 171 14.98 16.46 -3.38
C TYR A 171 15.01 15.51 -4.59
N MET A 172 13.94 15.51 -5.39
CA MET A 172 13.77 14.52 -6.45
C MET A 172 14.79 14.66 -7.57
N VAL A 173 15.17 15.89 -7.96
CA VAL A 173 16.17 16.13 -8.99
C VAL A 173 17.50 15.49 -8.58
N GLU A 174 18.03 15.83 -7.39
CA GLU A 174 19.27 15.25 -6.86
C GLU A 174 19.20 13.72 -6.78
N SER A 175 18.07 13.20 -6.31
CA SER A 175 17.86 11.76 -6.20
C SER A 175 17.94 11.05 -7.54
N LEU A 176 17.25 11.53 -8.55
CA LEU A 176 17.25 10.93 -9.89
C LEU A 176 18.63 11.04 -10.55
N GLU A 177 19.32 12.17 -10.41
CA GLU A 177 20.68 12.35 -10.91
C GLU A 177 21.65 11.37 -10.27
N ASN A 178 21.59 11.16 -8.94
CA ASN A 178 22.41 10.18 -8.23
C ASN A 178 22.14 8.75 -8.68
N ILE A 179 20.89 8.39 -8.95
CA ILE A 179 20.53 7.06 -9.49
C ILE A 179 21.07 6.92 -10.92
N LYS A 180 20.98 7.96 -11.75
CA LYS A 180 21.51 7.98 -13.14
C LYS A 180 23.01 7.76 -13.24
N ILE A 181 23.78 8.08 -12.19
CA ILE A 181 25.22 7.77 -12.13
C ILE A 181 25.44 6.24 -12.15
N ILE A 182 24.52 5.47 -11.55
CA ILE A 182 24.63 4.00 -11.45
C ILE A 182 23.95 3.34 -12.64
N ASN A 183 22.75 3.78 -12.99
CA ASN A 183 21.96 3.24 -14.10
C ASN A 183 21.20 4.36 -14.82
N LYS A 184 21.26 4.38 -16.14
CA LYS A 184 20.68 5.46 -16.96
C LYS A 184 19.22 5.22 -17.34
N GLU A 185 18.76 3.98 -17.31
CA GLU A 185 17.38 3.60 -17.67
C GLU A 185 16.50 3.59 -16.42
N ILE A 186 15.80 4.69 -16.19
CA ILE A 186 14.96 4.89 -15.01
C ILE A 186 13.53 5.19 -15.44
N LYS A 187 12.57 4.56 -14.75
CA LYS A 187 11.15 4.94 -14.80
C LYS A 187 10.69 5.41 -13.42
N LEU A 188 10.16 6.62 -13.38
CA LEU A 188 9.56 7.20 -12.19
C LEU A 188 8.04 7.02 -12.23
N PHE A 189 7.51 6.23 -11.31
CA PHE A 189 6.08 6.03 -11.18
C PHE A 189 5.48 7.10 -10.26
N GLY A 190 4.42 7.74 -10.71
CA GLY A 190 3.69 8.76 -9.97
C GLY A 190 2.93 8.21 -8.77
N ALA A 191 2.48 9.13 -7.93
CA ALA A 191 1.59 8.80 -6.82
C ALA A 191 0.21 8.33 -7.32
N LYS A 192 -0.44 7.46 -6.54
CA LYS A 192 -1.82 7.05 -6.76
C LYS A 192 -2.65 7.22 -5.49
N ARG A 193 -3.92 7.49 -5.64
CA ARG A 193 -4.87 7.58 -4.54
C ARG A 193 -6.26 7.17 -5.00
N PHE A 194 -6.93 6.40 -4.18
CA PHE A 194 -8.32 5.97 -4.38
C PHE A 194 -9.21 6.58 -3.32
N GLY A 195 -10.52 6.64 -3.56
CA GLY A 195 -11.48 7.01 -2.53
C GLY A 195 -11.41 6.04 -1.35
N THR A 196 -11.53 6.57 -0.14
CA THR A 196 -11.53 5.73 1.06
C THR A 196 -12.96 5.36 1.42
N VAL A 197 -13.28 4.08 1.34
CA VAL A 197 -14.59 3.55 1.72
C VAL A 197 -14.42 2.52 2.82
N SER A 198 -15.10 2.73 3.96
CA SER A 198 -15.04 1.78 5.07
C SER A 198 -15.91 0.55 4.82
N ALA A 199 -15.53 -0.59 5.39
CA ALA A 199 -16.36 -1.79 5.39
C ALA A 199 -17.77 -1.53 5.94
N GLN A 200 -17.91 -0.59 6.89
CA GLN A 200 -19.22 -0.17 7.41
C GLN A 200 -20.08 0.49 6.35
N TRP A 201 -19.49 1.31 5.46
CA TRP A 201 -20.21 1.93 4.37
C TRP A 201 -20.77 0.89 3.40
N TYR A 202 -19.96 -0.09 2.97
CA TYR A 202 -20.42 -1.19 2.13
C TYR A 202 -21.53 -2.03 2.76
N ASN A 203 -21.51 -2.19 4.09
CA ASN A 203 -22.56 -2.90 4.80
C ASN A 203 -23.89 -2.15 4.80
N LEU A 204 -23.86 -0.83 4.94
CA LEU A 204 -25.05 0.02 5.07
C LEU A 204 -25.63 0.49 3.74
N THR A 205 -24.85 0.41 2.65
CA THR A 205 -25.25 0.89 1.34
C THR A 205 -25.83 -0.25 0.50
N GLU A 206 -26.84 0.05 -0.28
CA GLU A 206 -27.40 -0.90 -1.27
C GLU A 206 -26.33 -1.19 -2.34
N ILE A 207 -26.29 -2.46 -2.82
CA ILE A 207 -25.29 -2.92 -3.79
C ILE A 207 -25.32 -2.09 -5.06
N ASP A 208 -26.51 -1.74 -5.54
CA ASP A 208 -26.71 -0.92 -6.76
C ASP A 208 -26.09 0.49 -6.67
N ASN A 209 -25.74 0.93 -5.46
CA ASN A 209 -25.12 2.23 -5.22
C ASN A 209 -23.60 2.14 -4.99
N TRP A 210 -22.99 0.96 -5.10
CA TRP A 210 -21.57 0.80 -4.85
C TRP A 210 -20.68 1.44 -5.92
N ASP A 211 -21.12 1.39 -7.19
CA ASP A 211 -20.42 2.06 -8.30
C ASP A 211 -20.46 3.58 -8.17
N SER A 212 -21.48 4.11 -7.48
CA SER A 212 -21.58 5.53 -7.15
C SER A 212 -20.87 5.89 -5.83
N ALA A 213 -20.12 4.99 -5.25
CA ALA A 213 -19.27 5.21 -4.06
C ALA A 213 -18.13 6.20 -4.34
N LEU A 214 -18.36 7.08 -5.27
CA LEU A 214 -17.55 8.20 -5.66
C LEU A 214 -17.54 9.20 -4.51
N PHE A 215 -16.34 9.42 -3.97
CA PHE A 215 -15.97 10.64 -3.30
C PHE A 215 -16.89 11.18 -2.20
N ARG A 216 -16.49 10.99 -0.98
CA ARG A 216 -16.89 11.89 0.10
C ARG A 216 -16.00 13.13 0.05
N ASP A 217 -16.53 14.28 0.52
CA ASP A 217 -15.90 15.61 0.46
C ASP A 217 -14.41 15.69 0.89
N GLY A 218 -13.93 14.75 1.72
CA GLY A 218 -12.51 14.66 2.10
C GLY A 218 -11.57 14.12 1.00
N ASP A 219 -12.10 13.41 0.03
CA ASP A 219 -11.30 12.75 -0.99
C ASP A 219 -10.88 13.71 -2.11
N ALA A 220 -11.71 14.68 -2.46
CA ALA A 220 -11.39 15.68 -3.48
C ALA A 220 -10.10 16.45 -3.18
N SER A 221 -9.83 16.79 -1.90
CA SER A 221 -8.59 17.45 -1.49
C SER A 221 -7.38 16.53 -1.64
N SER A 222 -7.53 15.24 -1.34
CA SER A 222 -6.47 14.24 -1.49
C SER A 222 -6.09 14.04 -2.95
N TYR A 223 -7.07 14.03 -3.86
CA TYR A 223 -6.81 13.96 -5.30
C TYR A 223 -6.10 15.20 -5.83
N ALA A 224 -6.53 16.39 -5.42
CA ALA A 224 -5.86 17.63 -5.82
C ALA A 224 -4.37 17.63 -5.39
N ILE A 225 -4.07 17.07 -4.21
CA ILE A 225 -2.71 16.92 -3.71
C ILE A 225 -1.94 15.92 -4.60
N VAL A 226 -2.50 14.74 -4.89
CA VAL A 226 -1.84 13.72 -5.73
C VAL A 226 -1.63 14.25 -7.14
N LYS A 227 -2.63 14.91 -7.73
CA LYS A 227 -2.49 15.55 -9.04
C LYS A 227 -1.32 16.53 -9.04
N LYS A 228 -1.26 17.43 -8.05
CA LYS A 228 -0.18 18.39 -7.94
C LYS A 228 1.19 17.71 -7.81
N ILE A 229 1.29 16.65 -7.00
CA ILE A 229 2.52 15.88 -6.85
C ILE A 229 2.93 15.27 -8.20
N ASN A 230 1.99 14.66 -8.93
CA ASN A 230 2.27 14.05 -10.23
C ASN A 230 2.67 15.09 -11.27
N ASP A 231 2.01 16.25 -11.32
CA ASP A 231 2.40 17.36 -12.21
C ASP A 231 3.82 17.88 -11.92
N ASP A 232 4.22 17.90 -10.63
CA ASP A 232 5.57 18.34 -10.23
C ASP A 232 6.61 17.25 -10.54
N LEU A 233 6.30 15.96 -10.29
CA LEU A 233 7.17 14.82 -10.62
C LEU A 233 7.40 14.70 -12.13
N GLU A 234 6.38 14.88 -12.95
CA GLU A 234 6.50 14.85 -14.41
C GLU A 234 7.44 15.93 -14.93
N LYS A 235 7.31 17.16 -14.44
CA LYS A 235 8.22 18.27 -14.80
C LYS A 235 9.67 17.97 -14.41
N ILE A 236 9.88 17.41 -13.21
CA ILE A 236 11.20 17.03 -12.73
C ILE A 236 11.77 15.91 -13.61
N ALA A 237 11.02 14.83 -13.83
CA ALA A 237 11.46 13.72 -14.64
C ALA A 237 11.87 14.17 -16.05
N ASN A 238 11.06 15.03 -16.68
CA ASN A 238 11.36 15.63 -17.97
C ASN A 238 12.65 16.48 -17.92
N SER A 239 12.90 17.22 -16.82
CA SER A 239 14.08 18.07 -16.69
C SER A 239 15.39 17.31 -16.58
N VAL A 240 15.34 16.06 -16.12
CA VAL A 240 16.50 15.17 -15.96
C VAL A 240 16.49 13.99 -16.93
N ASP A 241 15.63 14.02 -17.94
CA ASP A 241 15.52 12.98 -18.97
C ASP A 241 15.28 11.58 -18.35
N VAL A 242 14.19 11.46 -17.59
CA VAL A 242 13.68 10.24 -16.97
C VAL A 242 12.24 10.03 -17.43
N GLU A 243 11.88 8.79 -17.76
CA GLU A 243 10.51 8.43 -18.14
C GLU A 243 9.58 8.54 -16.91
N PHE A 244 8.52 9.36 -17.01
CA PHE A 244 7.50 9.47 -15.99
C PHE A 244 6.27 8.65 -16.37
N ILE A 245 5.78 7.85 -15.44
CA ILE A 245 4.57 7.05 -15.60
C ILE A 245 3.53 7.51 -14.58
N ASN A 246 2.49 8.19 -15.05
CA ASN A 246 1.39 8.63 -14.18
C ASN A 246 0.52 7.43 -13.76
N THR A 247 0.84 6.85 -12.60
CA THR A 247 0.15 5.66 -12.08
C THR A 247 -1.34 5.92 -11.83
N GLN A 248 -1.70 7.13 -11.38
CA GLN A 248 -3.10 7.52 -11.17
C GLN A 248 -3.88 7.45 -12.49
N HIS A 249 -3.32 8.02 -13.55
CA HIS A 249 -3.94 8.04 -14.87
C HIS A 249 -4.06 6.64 -15.50
N LEU A 250 -3.06 5.78 -15.31
CA LEU A 250 -3.11 4.40 -15.79
C LEU A 250 -4.23 3.57 -15.18
N ILE A 251 -4.59 3.85 -13.92
CA ILE A 251 -5.60 3.07 -13.19
C ILE A 251 -6.99 3.70 -13.34
N CYS A 252 -7.06 5.04 -13.37
CA CYS A 252 -8.30 5.80 -13.28
C CYS A 252 -8.76 6.39 -14.61
N GLU A 253 -8.08 6.11 -15.71
CA GLU A 253 -8.32 6.70 -17.02
C GLU A 253 -8.25 8.24 -17.02
N GLU A 254 -8.87 8.90 -18.00
CA GLU A 254 -8.74 10.34 -18.22
C GLU A 254 -9.30 11.24 -17.10
N ASN A 255 -10.09 10.68 -16.20
CA ASN A 255 -10.81 11.49 -15.20
C ASN A 255 -10.03 11.76 -13.91
N ASP A 256 -8.80 11.26 -13.74
CA ASP A 256 -8.00 11.34 -12.50
C ASP A 256 -8.72 10.78 -11.24
N PHE A 257 -9.96 10.33 -11.38
CA PHE A 257 -10.82 9.86 -10.31
C PHE A 257 -11.21 8.40 -10.54
N CYS A 258 -10.84 7.53 -9.62
CA CYS A 258 -11.27 6.14 -9.65
C CYS A 258 -12.46 5.91 -8.74
N SER A 259 -13.42 5.13 -9.22
CA SER A 259 -14.28 4.40 -8.31
C SER A 259 -13.42 3.43 -7.50
N ASN A 260 -13.72 3.30 -6.21
CA ASN A 260 -13.06 2.28 -5.37
C ASN A 260 -13.64 0.88 -5.59
N TYR A 261 -14.62 0.76 -6.49
CA TYR A 261 -15.33 -0.46 -6.84
C TYR A 261 -15.56 -0.49 -8.34
N ILE A 262 -14.96 -1.45 -9.04
CA ILE A 262 -15.09 -1.63 -10.50
C ILE A 262 -15.37 -3.10 -10.78
N ASP A 263 -16.35 -3.37 -11.64
CA ASP A 263 -16.70 -4.70 -12.13
C ASP A 263 -16.91 -5.75 -11.01
N GLY A 264 -17.53 -5.35 -9.91
CA GLY A 264 -17.82 -6.25 -8.80
C GLY A 264 -16.68 -6.38 -7.78
N ASN A 265 -15.56 -5.66 -7.96
CA ASN A 265 -14.38 -5.77 -7.11
C ASN A 265 -14.01 -4.43 -6.47
N ILE A 266 -13.51 -4.47 -5.24
CA ILE A 266 -12.88 -3.32 -4.61
C ILE A 266 -11.48 -3.18 -5.19
N ILE A 267 -11.12 -1.96 -5.64
CA ILE A 267 -9.76 -1.66 -6.11
C ILE A 267 -8.81 -1.40 -4.96
N SER A 268 -9.29 -0.74 -3.91
CA SER A 268 -8.46 -0.40 -2.76
C SER A 268 -9.25 -0.51 -1.46
N TYR A 269 -8.63 -1.11 -0.46
CA TYR A 269 -9.24 -1.28 0.87
C TYR A 269 -8.98 -0.09 1.81
N ASP A 270 -7.93 0.69 1.56
CA ASP A 270 -7.50 1.82 2.42
C ASP A 270 -7.36 3.14 1.65
N GLY A 271 -7.68 3.14 0.36
CA GLY A 271 -7.57 4.30 -0.52
C GLY A 271 -6.16 4.52 -1.08
N SER A 272 -5.23 3.61 -0.85
CA SER A 272 -3.82 3.74 -1.23
C SER A 272 -3.26 2.48 -1.89
N HIS A 273 -3.53 1.32 -1.31
CA HIS A 273 -3.06 0.02 -1.80
C HIS A 273 -4.10 -0.67 -2.65
N LEU A 274 -3.63 -1.40 -3.66
CA LEU A 274 -4.49 -2.21 -4.52
C LEU A 274 -4.93 -3.49 -3.78
N THR A 275 -6.13 -3.96 -4.11
CA THR A 275 -6.63 -5.29 -3.74
C THR A 275 -6.31 -6.29 -4.85
N LYS A 276 -6.55 -7.57 -4.54
CA LYS A 276 -6.45 -8.65 -5.52
C LYS A 276 -7.67 -8.67 -6.42
#